data_76b50b521e46add2a1c5a7ece0462def
#
_entry.id   76b50b521e46add2a1c5a7ece0462def
#
_cell.length_a   1.000
_cell.length_b   1.000
_cell.length_c   1.000
_cell.angle_alpha   90.00
_cell.angle_beta   90.00
_cell.angle_gamma   90.00
#
_symmetry.space_group_name_H-M   'P 1'
#
loop_
_entity.id
_entity.type
_entity.pdbx_description
1 polymer ?
#
loop_
_entity_poly.entity_id
_entity_poly.type
_entity_poly.pdbx_seq_one_letter_code
_entity_poly.pdbx_strand_id
1 'polypeptide(L)'
;MLPSFASRTVTVVRPGAIQQRGTTVPDWEHPESETPVRGCNVQTPTTGMELDGRTATRLGGTVYMPKGADVREGDAIDYNGHRFLVVGEPMVWESPTGNLDHVQVRITEWEG
;
A
#
# COMPACT_ATOMS: atom_id res chain seq x y z
N MET A 1 -10.46 16.95 6.27
CA MET A 1 -9.59 17.28 5.15
C MET A 1 -8.16 16.89 5.47
N LEU A 2 -7.53 16.09 4.63
CA LEU A 2 -6.14 15.73 4.84
C LEU A 2 -5.23 16.92 4.62
N PRO A 3 -4.08 16.98 5.30
CA PRO A 3 -3.12 18.07 5.08
C PRO A 3 -2.66 18.14 3.62
N SER A 4 -2.13 19.27 3.22
CA SER A 4 -1.72 19.52 1.85
C SER A 4 -0.64 18.55 1.33
N PHE A 5 0.12 17.93 2.23
CA PHE A 5 1.10 16.93 1.83
C PHE A 5 0.46 15.58 1.43
N ALA A 6 -0.82 15.38 1.74
CA ALA A 6 -1.55 14.17 1.35
C ALA A 6 -2.18 14.38 -0.03
N SER A 7 -1.34 14.59 -1.04
CA SER A 7 -1.80 14.91 -2.39
C SER A 7 -1.28 13.94 -3.44
N ARG A 8 -0.75 12.81 -3.02
CA ARG A 8 -0.22 11.81 -3.94
C ARG A 8 -1.32 10.88 -4.42
N THR A 9 -1.13 10.34 -5.60
CA THR A 9 -2.02 9.32 -6.15
C THR A 9 -1.28 8.00 -6.21
N VAL A 10 -1.90 6.95 -5.66
CA VAL A 10 -1.36 5.60 -5.76
C VAL A 10 -2.39 4.74 -6.50
N THR A 11 -1.94 3.62 -7.05
CA THR A 11 -2.83 2.66 -7.68
C THR A 11 -2.86 1.40 -6.84
N VAL A 12 -4.04 1.01 -6.39
CA VAL A 12 -4.23 -0.24 -5.66
C VAL A 12 -4.47 -1.33 -6.69
N VAL A 13 -3.56 -2.30 -6.74
CA VAL A 13 -3.66 -3.43 -7.68
C VAL A 13 -4.08 -4.66 -6.91
N ARG A 14 -5.24 -5.19 -7.24
CA ARG A 14 -5.73 -6.43 -6.65
C ARG A 14 -5.44 -7.57 -7.60
N PRO A 15 -4.67 -8.60 -7.17
CA PRO A 15 -4.33 -9.69 -8.06
C PRO A 15 -5.55 -10.55 -8.36
N GLY A 16 -5.58 -11.15 -9.53
CA GLY A 16 -6.49 -12.23 -9.80
C GLY A 16 -6.07 -13.47 -9.03
N ALA A 17 -6.74 -14.57 -9.26
CA ALA A 17 -6.42 -15.82 -8.58
C ALA A 17 -6.31 -16.95 -9.60
N ILE A 18 -5.27 -17.75 -9.48
CA ILE A 18 -5.12 -18.97 -10.27
C ILE A 18 -4.89 -20.13 -9.32
N GLN A 19 -5.29 -21.30 -9.77
CA GLN A 19 -5.04 -22.52 -8.98
C GLN A 19 -3.81 -23.23 -9.51
N GLN A 20 -2.87 -23.50 -8.62
CA GLN A 20 -1.68 -24.28 -8.93
C GLN A 20 -1.58 -25.40 -7.92
N ARG A 21 -1.61 -26.62 -8.41
CA ARG A 21 -1.48 -27.84 -7.57
C ARG A 21 -2.46 -27.84 -6.39
N GLY A 22 -3.70 -27.43 -6.64
CA GLY A 22 -4.72 -27.39 -5.60
C GLY A 22 -4.67 -26.21 -4.66
N THR A 23 -3.73 -25.28 -4.86
CA THR A 23 -3.59 -24.09 -4.04
C THR A 23 -3.91 -22.84 -4.86
N THR A 24 -4.65 -21.93 -4.27
CA THR A 24 -4.93 -20.65 -4.93
C THR A 24 -3.75 -19.70 -4.69
N VAL A 25 -3.19 -19.18 -5.78
CA VAL A 25 -2.10 -18.22 -5.72
C VAL A 25 -2.50 -16.94 -6.44
N PRO A 26 -1.92 -15.79 -6.05
CA PRO A 26 -2.24 -14.54 -6.73
C PRO A 26 -1.69 -14.53 -8.15
N ASP A 27 -2.49 -13.98 -9.07
CA ASP A 27 -2.10 -13.81 -10.45
C ASP A 27 -1.92 -12.31 -10.74
N TRP A 28 -0.67 -11.89 -10.78
CA TRP A 28 -0.33 -10.49 -10.99
C TRP A 28 -0.31 -10.09 -12.47
N GLU A 29 -0.28 -11.07 -13.36
CA GLU A 29 -0.35 -10.81 -14.79
C GLU A 29 -1.78 -10.49 -15.23
N HIS A 30 -2.76 -10.97 -14.47
CA HIS A 30 -4.17 -10.74 -14.75
C HIS A 30 -4.86 -10.20 -13.49
N PRO A 31 -4.59 -8.94 -13.13
CA PRO A 31 -5.17 -8.37 -11.92
C PRO A 31 -6.69 -8.29 -12.01
N GLU A 32 -7.34 -8.53 -10.87
CA GLU A 32 -8.78 -8.39 -10.77
C GLU A 32 -9.20 -6.94 -10.91
N SER A 33 -8.42 -6.02 -10.35
CA SER A 33 -8.71 -4.60 -10.45
C SER A 33 -7.44 -3.77 -10.25
N GLU A 34 -7.46 -2.58 -10.84
CA GLU A 34 -6.44 -1.56 -10.65
C GLU A 34 -7.19 -0.25 -10.42
N THR A 35 -7.12 0.26 -9.20
CA THR A 35 -7.92 1.42 -8.80
C THR A 35 -7.01 2.55 -8.34
N PRO A 36 -7.03 3.70 -9.03
CA PRO A 36 -6.27 4.86 -8.55
C PRO A 36 -6.96 5.46 -7.35
N VAL A 37 -6.15 5.84 -6.35
CA VAL A 37 -6.63 6.47 -5.13
C VAL A 37 -5.87 7.79 -4.96
N ARG A 38 -6.60 8.89 -5.00
CA ARG A 38 -6.05 10.23 -4.84
C ARG A 38 -6.05 10.65 -3.38
N GLY A 39 -5.25 11.67 -3.07
CA GLY A 39 -5.24 12.23 -1.73
C GLY A 39 -4.51 11.38 -0.72
N CYS A 40 -3.49 10.65 -1.16
CA CYS A 40 -2.71 9.79 -0.29
C CYS A 40 -1.44 10.49 0.18
N ASN A 41 -0.96 10.08 1.35
CA ASN A 41 0.35 10.44 1.85
C ASN A 41 1.18 9.16 1.89
N VAL A 42 2.25 9.12 1.11
CA VAL A 42 3.13 7.95 1.03
C VAL A 42 4.39 8.25 1.82
N GLN A 43 4.63 7.48 2.88
CA GLN A 43 5.81 7.62 3.72
C GLN A 43 6.64 6.34 3.60
N THR A 44 7.70 6.42 2.82
CA THR A 44 8.66 5.34 2.71
C THR A 44 9.96 5.77 3.38
N PRO A 45 10.73 4.83 3.93
CA PRO A 45 12.04 5.18 4.47
C PRO A 45 12.92 5.79 3.37
N THR A 46 13.72 6.76 3.75
CA THR A 46 14.69 7.32 2.83
C THR A 46 15.72 6.26 2.48
N THR A 47 16.14 6.28 1.23
CA THR A 47 17.21 5.38 0.77
C THR A 47 18.48 5.61 1.58
N GLY A 48 19.21 4.54 1.86
CA GLY A 48 20.46 4.64 2.59
C GLY A 48 20.34 4.58 4.09
N MET A 49 19.19 4.20 4.61
CA MET A 49 19.05 4.03 6.05
C MET A 49 19.85 2.82 6.50
N GLU A 50 20.89 3.07 7.29
CA GLU A 50 21.68 2.01 7.88
C GLU A 50 21.16 1.69 9.27
N LEU A 51 20.90 0.40 9.50
CA LEU A 51 20.53 -0.09 10.81
C LEU A 51 21.69 -0.95 11.32
N ASP A 52 22.33 -0.50 12.41
CA ASP A 52 23.46 -1.23 13.00
C ASP A 52 24.58 -1.56 12.02
N GLY A 53 24.89 -0.62 11.13
CA GLY A 53 25.94 -0.83 10.14
C GLY A 53 25.53 -1.73 9.00
N ARG A 54 24.24 -2.05 8.89
CA ARG A 54 23.72 -2.84 7.78
C ARG A 54 22.78 -1.99 6.94
N THR A 55 22.86 -2.17 5.64
CA THR A 55 21.88 -1.60 4.75
C THR A 55 20.59 -2.38 4.90
N ALA A 56 19.47 -1.68 5.05
CA ALA A 56 18.18 -2.35 5.11
C ALA A 56 17.95 -3.14 3.81
N THR A 57 17.67 -4.43 3.93
CA THR A 57 17.45 -5.28 2.77
C THR A 57 16.04 -5.14 2.22
N ARG A 58 15.12 -4.57 3.00
CA ARG A 58 13.75 -4.30 2.58
C ARG A 58 13.37 -2.90 2.95
N LEU A 59 12.81 -2.19 1.99
CA LEU A 59 12.22 -0.89 2.23
C LEU A 59 10.74 -1.10 2.53
N GLY A 60 10.33 -0.63 3.68
CA GLY A 60 8.92 -0.63 4.05
C GLY A 60 8.42 0.80 4.20
N GLY A 61 7.16 0.94 4.49
CA GLY A 61 6.59 2.26 4.68
C GLY A 61 5.14 2.20 5.09
N THR A 62 4.52 3.36 5.05
CA THR A 62 3.12 3.53 5.39
C THR A 62 2.47 4.43 4.36
N VAL A 63 1.27 4.06 3.94
CA VAL A 63 0.45 4.89 3.06
C VAL A 63 -0.80 5.29 3.84
N TYR A 64 -1.07 6.58 3.91
CA TYR A 64 -2.30 7.11 4.48
C TYR A 64 -3.24 7.43 3.33
N MET A 65 -4.37 6.77 3.30
CA MET A 65 -5.36 6.92 2.25
C MET A 65 -6.61 7.61 2.77
N PRO A 66 -7.38 8.27 1.90
CA PRO A 66 -8.62 8.91 2.34
C PRO A 66 -9.64 7.88 2.79
N LYS A 67 -10.62 8.36 3.54
CA LYS A 67 -11.74 7.56 4.00
C LYS A 67 -12.40 6.83 2.83
N GLY A 68 -12.71 5.56 3.04
CA GLY A 68 -13.41 4.75 2.04
C GLY A 68 -12.51 4.09 1.01
N ALA A 69 -11.19 4.25 1.11
CA ALA A 69 -10.29 3.57 0.19
C ALA A 69 -10.44 2.05 0.32
N ASP A 70 -10.58 1.37 -0.81
CA ASP A 70 -10.71 -0.08 -0.85
C ASP A 70 -9.35 -0.70 -1.08
N VAL A 71 -8.75 -1.16 -0.01
CA VAL A 71 -7.43 -1.81 -0.04
C VAL A 71 -7.46 -2.96 0.95
N ARG A 72 -6.80 -4.06 0.61
CA ARG A 72 -6.78 -5.28 1.43
C ARG A 72 -5.37 -5.81 1.56
N GLU A 73 -5.16 -6.61 2.60
CA GLU A 73 -3.92 -7.35 2.74
C GLU A 73 -3.70 -8.21 1.49
N GLY A 74 -2.48 -8.21 0.97
CA GLY A 74 -2.14 -8.94 -0.25
C GLY A 74 -2.32 -8.14 -1.53
N ASP A 75 -2.92 -6.96 -1.48
CA ASP A 75 -2.94 -6.06 -2.63
C ASP A 75 -1.56 -5.46 -2.84
N ALA A 76 -1.33 -4.91 -4.03
CA ALA A 76 -0.13 -4.13 -4.30
C ALA A 76 -0.48 -2.66 -4.39
N ILE A 77 0.50 -1.82 -4.08
CA ILE A 77 0.41 -0.38 -4.25
C ILE A 77 1.46 0.02 -5.27
N ASP A 78 1.02 0.59 -6.38
CA ASP A 78 1.92 1.16 -7.37
C ASP A 78 2.01 2.65 -7.14
N TYR A 79 3.21 3.15 -6.96
CA TYR A 79 3.46 4.55 -6.72
C TYR A 79 4.78 4.96 -7.34
N ASN A 80 4.75 6.00 -8.15
CA ASN A 80 5.94 6.61 -8.74
C ASN A 80 6.86 5.61 -9.45
N GLY A 81 6.25 4.65 -10.17
CA GLY A 81 7.00 3.63 -10.91
C GLY A 81 7.48 2.46 -10.07
N HIS A 82 7.18 2.44 -8.79
CA HIS A 82 7.55 1.36 -7.89
C HIS A 82 6.32 0.61 -7.41
N ARG A 83 6.47 -0.68 -7.18
CA ARG A 83 5.40 -1.50 -6.64
C ARG A 83 5.76 -1.96 -5.25
N PHE A 84 4.77 -1.88 -4.34
CA PHE A 84 4.90 -2.34 -2.96
C PHE A 84 3.80 -3.33 -2.65
N LEU A 85 4.04 -4.19 -1.68
CA LEU A 85 3.05 -5.16 -1.23
C LEU A 85 2.40 -4.67 0.07
N VAL A 86 1.08 -4.75 0.15
CA VAL A 86 0.34 -4.43 1.36
C VAL A 86 0.52 -5.58 2.36
N VAL A 87 1.07 -5.28 3.52
CA VAL A 87 1.30 -6.27 4.58
C VAL A 87 0.42 -5.95 5.78
N GLY A 88 -0.26 -6.97 6.27
CA GLY A 88 -1.21 -6.80 7.35
C GLY A 88 -2.52 -6.17 6.90
N GLU A 89 -3.50 -6.21 7.76
CA GLU A 89 -4.81 -5.65 7.47
C GLU A 89 -4.76 -4.12 7.59
N PRO A 90 -5.30 -3.39 6.60
CA PRO A 90 -5.37 -1.93 6.69
C PRO A 90 -6.15 -1.48 7.92
N MET A 91 -5.69 -0.41 8.54
CA MET A 91 -6.32 0.15 9.75
C MET A 91 -7.18 1.34 9.37
N VAL A 92 -8.45 1.27 9.75
CA VAL A 92 -9.38 2.37 9.53
C VAL A 92 -9.38 3.25 10.79
N TRP A 93 -9.03 4.51 10.61
CA TRP A 93 -9.01 5.49 11.68
C TRP A 93 -10.20 6.42 11.53
N GLU A 94 -10.98 6.55 12.60
CA GLU A 94 -12.15 7.42 12.62
C GLU A 94 -11.96 8.48 13.70
N SER A 95 -12.14 9.74 13.31
CA SER A 95 -12.11 10.86 14.25
C SER A 95 -13.52 11.17 14.71
N PRO A 96 -13.69 11.83 15.88
CA PRO A 96 -15.03 12.18 16.36
C PRO A 96 -15.82 13.08 15.41
N THR A 97 -15.12 13.90 14.62
CA THR A 97 -15.76 14.82 13.68
C THR A 97 -15.78 14.31 12.25
N GLY A 98 -15.08 13.20 11.97
CA GLY A 98 -14.93 12.66 10.62
C GLY A 98 -13.91 13.40 9.78
N ASN A 99 -13.37 14.52 10.23
CA ASN A 99 -12.46 15.33 9.42
C ASN A 99 -11.08 14.72 9.24
N LEU A 100 -10.68 13.83 10.14
CA LEU A 100 -9.37 13.18 10.09
C LEU A 100 -9.48 11.69 9.81
N ASP A 101 -10.62 11.25 9.34
CA ASP A 101 -10.80 9.84 8.99
C ASP A 101 -9.87 9.47 7.85
N HIS A 102 -9.21 8.33 7.99
CA HIS A 102 -8.29 7.86 6.98
C HIS A 102 -8.08 6.34 7.14
N VAL A 103 -7.44 5.76 6.13
CA VAL A 103 -7.04 4.35 6.14
C VAL A 103 -5.52 4.31 6.14
N GLN A 104 -4.94 3.62 7.11
CA GLN A 104 -3.51 3.45 7.22
C GLN A 104 -3.11 2.08 6.70
N VAL A 105 -2.20 2.05 5.74
CA VAL A 105 -1.78 0.82 5.08
C VAL A 105 -0.27 0.66 5.25
N ARG A 106 0.15 -0.49 5.71
CA ARG A 106 1.59 -0.82 5.80
C ARG A 106 2.01 -1.50 4.51
N ILE A 107 3.14 -1.07 3.99
CA ILE A 107 3.66 -1.61 2.73
C ILE A 107 5.10 -2.07 2.90
N THR A 108 5.50 -3.01 2.06
CA THR A 108 6.87 -3.47 1.99
C THR A 108 7.31 -3.54 0.53
N GLU A 109 8.61 -3.58 0.31
CA GLU A 109 9.17 -3.68 -1.01
C GLU A 109 8.65 -4.90 -1.75
N TRP A 110 8.39 -4.74 -3.04
CA TRP A 110 7.91 -5.82 -3.89
C TRP A 110 9.02 -6.83 -4.15
N GLU A 111 8.72 -8.10 -4.00
CA GLU A 111 9.65 -9.19 -4.24
C GLU A 111 9.21 -10.11 -5.38
N GLY A 112 8.13 -9.78 -6.02
CA GLY A 112 7.55 -10.62 -7.07
C GLY A 112 8.25 -10.50 -8.41
#